data_27966623458b4b4d7225759e6725ed23
#
_entry.id   27966623458b4b4d7225759e6725ed23
#
_cell.length_a   1.000
_cell.length_b   1.000
_cell.length_c   1.000
_cell.angle_alpha   90.00
_cell.angle_beta   90.00
_cell.angle_gamma   90.00
#
_symmetry.space_group_name_H-M   'P 1'
#
loop_
_entity.id
_entity.type
_entity.pdbx_description
1 polymer ?
#
loop_
_entity_poly.entity_id
_entity_poly.type
_entity_poly.pdbx_seq_one_letter_code
_entity_poly.pdbx_strand_id
1 'polypeptide(L)'
;MPSLHRPVDRNALLFYCVSRKWTVNRENKKIRYEKGYYKTHPCTDSFTCKNCGRLVVSAGAGSEHRNHCPNCLVSLHLDIEPGDRQADCGGLMDPVAVWVRSKGEWAVIHRCRRCGELSSNCVAADDNPMKLMSIAMKPLGLPPFPLERIEEMTDLMAGEGRME
;
A
#
# COMPACT_ATOMS: atom_id res chain seq x y z
N MET A 1 -33.06 32.81 39.70
CA MET A 1 -32.27 31.61 39.34
C MET A 1 -31.43 32.00 38.13
N PRO A 2 -30.11 32.19 38.21
CA PRO A 2 -29.27 32.49 37.06
C PRO A 2 -28.72 31.20 36.46
N SER A 3 -28.88 31.01 35.15
CA SER A 3 -28.38 29.94 34.36
C SER A 3 -26.87 30.08 34.20
N LEU A 4 -26.12 29.12 34.73
CA LEU A 4 -24.68 29.00 34.54
C LEU A 4 -24.39 28.38 33.15
N HIS A 5 -24.22 29.26 32.14
CA HIS A 5 -23.52 28.86 30.91
C HIS A 5 -22.02 28.89 31.18
N ARG A 6 -21.42 27.71 31.31
CA ARG A 6 -19.95 27.61 31.24
C ARG A 6 -19.54 27.70 29.77
N PRO A 7 -18.62 28.58 29.40
CA PRO A 7 -18.08 28.59 28.05
C PRO A 7 -17.29 27.31 27.79
N VAL A 8 -17.64 26.60 26.74
CA VAL A 8 -16.89 25.43 26.26
C VAL A 8 -15.59 25.97 25.66
N ASP A 9 -14.49 25.73 26.32
CA ASP A 9 -13.15 26.10 25.87
C ASP A 9 -12.83 25.34 24.58
N ARG A 10 -12.92 26.02 23.43
CA ARG A 10 -12.62 25.47 22.11
C ARG A 10 -11.17 25.02 21.96
N ASN A 11 -10.27 25.52 22.79
CA ASN A 11 -8.86 25.12 22.78
C ASN A 11 -8.62 23.76 23.47
N ALA A 12 -9.45 23.38 24.45
CA ALA A 12 -9.35 22.07 25.07
C ALA A 12 -9.68 20.92 24.11
N LEU A 13 -10.57 21.16 23.13
CA LEU A 13 -10.90 20.18 22.08
C LEU A 13 -9.77 19.99 21.05
N LEU A 14 -8.99 21.03 20.78
CA LEU A 14 -7.85 20.96 19.85
C LEU A 14 -6.66 20.17 20.43
N PHE A 15 -6.38 20.31 21.73
CA PHE A 15 -5.30 19.55 22.40
C PHE A 15 -5.61 18.06 22.54
N TYR A 16 -6.88 17.67 22.62
CA TYR A 16 -7.27 16.25 22.71
C TYR A 16 -7.22 15.53 21.35
N CYS A 17 -7.19 16.27 20.24
CA CYS A 17 -7.18 15.69 18.89
C CYS A 17 -5.77 15.38 18.37
N VAL A 18 -4.70 15.95 18.95
CA VAL A 18 -3.32 15.84 18.45
C VAL A 18 -2.60 14.58 18.95
N SER A 19 -3.04 13.97 20.05
CA SER A 19 -2.34 12.82 20.65
C SER A 19 -2.94 11.43 20.36
N ARG A 20 -4.05 11.35 19.61
CA ARG A 20 -4.69 10.07 19.29
C ARG A 20 -4.95 9.96 17.79
N LYS A 21 -3.90 9.68 17.02
CA LYS A 21 -4.07 9.34 15.60
C LYS A 21 -4.84 8.02 15.52
N TRP A 22 -6.02 8.07 14.92
CA TRP A 22 -6.85 6.92 14.65
C TRP A 22 -6.22 6.12 13.52
N THR A 23 -5.79 4.90 13.79
CA THR A 23 -5.51 3.94 12.74
C THR A 23 -6.82 3.30 12.30
N VAL A 24 -7.11 3.40 11.01
CA VAL A 24 -8.24 2.67 10.43
C VAL A 24 -7.75 1.26 10.18
N ASN A 25 -8.35 0.27 10.85
CA ASN A 25 -8.07 -1.11 10.50
C ASN A 25 -8.64 -1.41 9.10
N ARG A 26 -8.25 -2.56 8.54
CA ARG A 26 -8.65 -3.00 7.20
C ARG A 26 -10.16 -3.16 7.02
N GLU A 27 -10.93 -3.31 8.08
CA GLU A 27 -12.39 -3.45 8.09
C GLU A 27 -13.14 -2.12 8.27
N ASN A 28 -12.47 -0.97 8.22
CA ASN A 28 -13.02 0.33 8.61
C ASN A 28 -13.41 0.45 10.09
N LYS A 29 -13.11 -0.51 10.93
CA LYS A 29 -13.26 -0.37 12.37
C LYS A 29 -12.19 0.59 12.87
N LYS A 30 -12.57 1.57 13.66
CA LYS A 30 -11.64 2.48 14.33
C LYS A 30 -11.03 1.76 15.53
N ILE A 31 -10.00 0.97 15.30
CA ILE A 31 -9.22 0.37 16.38
C ILE A 31 -8.11 1.34 16.74
N ARG A 32 -7.93 1.57 18.03
CA ARG A 32 -6.84 2.39 18.56
C ARG A 32 -5.61 1.52 18.74
N TYR A 33 -4.72 1.56 17.77
CA TYR A 33 -3.37 1.04 17.95
C TYR A 33 -2.40 2.20 18.11
N GLU A 34 -1.38 2.00 18.92
CA GLU A 34 -0.24 2.91 18.92
C GLU A 34 0.50 2.81 17.57
N LYS A 35 1.04 3.94 17.10
CA LYS A 35 1.86 3.93 15.90
C LYS A 35 3.05 2.99 16.11
N GLY A 36 3.30 2.12 15.14
CA GLY A 36 4.36 1.12 15.22
C GLY A 36 3.98 -0.20 15.91
N TYR A 37 2.74 -0.35 16.39
CA TYR A 37 2.29 -1.60 17.02
C TYR A 37 2.61 -2.83 16.16
N TYR A 38 2.31 -2.78 14.87
CA TYR A 38 2.56 -3.89 13.95
C TYR A 38 4.02 -4.07 13.52
N LYS A 39 4.97 -3.26 13.99
CA LYS A 39 6.40 -3.56 13.83
C LYS A 39 6.83 -4.78 14.66
N THR A 40 6.15 -5.01 15.77
CA THR A 40 6.45 -6.08 16.73
C THR A 40 5.34 -7.12 16.88
N HIS A 41 4.18 -6.88 16.29
CA HIS A 41 3.02 -7.77 16.37
C HIS A 41 2.52 -8.12 14.96
N PRO A 42 2.21 -9.39 14.68
CA PRO A 42 1.66 -9.80 13.40
C PRO A 42 0.27 -9.17 13.18
N CYS A 43 -0.01 -8.78 11.94
CA CYS A 43 -1.32 -8.29 11.53
C CYS A 43 -2.13 -9.44 10.92
N THR A 44 -2.74 -10.25 11.77
CA THR A 44 -3.49 -11.46 11.38
C THR A 44 -4.98 -11.22 11.17
N ASP A 45 -5.45 -9.98 11.33
CA ASP A 45 -6.86 -9.64 11.20
C ASP A 45 -7.38 -9.88 9.78
N SER A 46 -8.59 -10.42 9.67
CA SER A 46 -9.31 -10.45 8.41
C SER A 46 -9.85 -9.05 8.08
N PHE A 47 -9.98 -8.75 6.80
CA PHE A 47 -10.52 -7.47 6.34
C PHE A 47 -11.32 -7.61 5.05
N THR A 48 -12.26 -6.70 4.83
CA THR A 48 -12.96 -6.59 3.55
C THR A 48 -12.20 -5.65 2.61
N CYS A 49 -11.86 -6.15 1.41
CA CYS A 49 -11.15 -5.35 0.42
C CYS A 49 -12.02 -4.17 -0.04
N LYS A 50 -11.52 -2.94 0.12
CA LYS A 50 -12.24 -1.73 -0.27
C LYS A 50 -12.41 -1.54 -1.78
N ASN A 51 -11.62 -2.27 -2.58
CA ASN A 51 -11.70 -2.18 -4.03
C ASN A 51 -12.67 -3.22 -4.64
N CYS A 52 -12.60 -4.49 -4.21
CA CYS A 52 -13.41 -5.56 -4.82
C CYS A 52 -14.45 -6.19 -3.88
N GLY A 53 -14.55 -5.74 -2.63
CA GLY A 53 -15.55 -6.20 -1.65
C GLY A 53 -15.31 -7.60 -1.08
N ARG A 54 -14.26 -8.34 -1.49
CA ARG A 54 -13.99 -9.68 -0.98
C ARG A 54 -13.45 -9.65 0.44
N LEU A 55 -13.88 -10.60 1.27
CA LEU A 55 -13.26 -10.86 2.55
C LEU A 55 -11.86 -11.47 2.32
N VAL A 56 -10.87 -10.91 2.99
CA VAL A 56 -9.48 -11.36 2.97
C VAL A 56 -9.13 -11.89 4.34
N VAL A 57 -8.69 -13.14 4.38
CA VAL A 57 -8.24 -13.82 5.61
C VAL A 57 -6.72 -13.91 5.55
N SER A 58 -6.03 -13.53 6.62
CA SER A 58 -4.56 -13.57 6.67
C SER A 58 -3.99 -14.97 6.92
N ALA A 59 -4.80 -15.89 7.44
CA ALA A 59 -4.37 -17.26 7.73
C ALA A 59 -3.97 -17.98 6.43
N GLY A 60 -2.78 -18.60 6.44
CA GLY A 60 -2.26 -19.37 5.30
C GLY A 60 -1.62 -18.55 4.19
N ALA A 61 -1.60 -17.22 4.29
CA ALA A 61 -1.01 -16.34 3.27
C ALA A 61 0.54 -16.34 3.23
N GLY A 62 1.19 -16.93 4.23
CA GLY A 62 2.66 -16.91 4.35
C GLY A 62 3.23 -15.52 4.71
N SER A 63 2.39 -14.58 5.14
CA SER A 63 2.79 -13.24 5.54
C SER A 63 2.16 -12.83 6.86
N GLU A 64 2.96 -12.34 7.79
CA GLU A 64 2.50 -11.82 9.08
C GLU A 64 1.90 -10.40 8.97
N HIS A 65 2.15 -9.70 7.87
CA HIS A 65 1.76 -8.29 7.68
C HIS A 65 1.03 -8.07 6.35
N ARG A 66 0.04 -8.91 6.06
CA ARG A 66 -0.73 -8.76 4.82
C ARG A 66 -1.37 -7.39 4.71
N ASN A 67 -1.11 -6.68 3.62
CA ASN A 67 -1.64 -5.35 3.36
C ASN A 67 -2.39 -5.24 2.01
N HIS A 68 -2.49 -6.30 1.23
CA HIS A 68 -3.17 -6.30 -0.06
C HIS A 68 -4.18 -7.45 -0.18
N CYS A 69 -5.14 -7.28 -1.08
CA CYS A 69 -6.15 -8.28 -1.38
C CYS A 69 -5.58 -9.32 -2.36
N PRO A 70 -5.67 -10.63 -2.08
CA PRO A 70 -5.15 -11.67 -2.97
C PRO A 70 -5.86 -11.71 -4.33
N ASN A 71 -7.12 -11.29 -4.39
CA ASN A 71 -7.91 -11.36 -5.61
C ASN A 71 -7.60 -10.23 -6.60
N CYS A 72 -7.56 -8.96 -6.14
CA CYS A 72 -7.35 -7.80 -7.01
C CYS A 72 -5.97 -7.15 -6.84
N LEU A 73 -5.18 -7.60 -5.85
CA LEU A 73 -3.87 -7.12 -5.47
C LEU A 73 -3.82 -5.64 -5.02
N VAL A 74 -4.98 -4.98 -4.89
CA VAL A 74 -5.04 -3.61 -4.38
C VAL A 74 -4.73 -3.58 -2.89
N SER A 75 -3.91 -2.62 -2.47
CA SER A 75 -3.49 -2.37 -1.10
C SER A 75 -4.08 -1.07 -0.54
N LEU A 76 -3.74 -0.74 0.69
CA LEU A 76 -4.03 0.55 1.33
C LEU A 76 -2.73 1.22 1.75
N HIS A 77 -2.64 2.54 1.55
CA HIS A 77 -1.51 3.35 2.00
C HIS A 77 -1.63 3.65 3.49
N LEU A 78 -1.23 2.69 4.31
CA LEU A 78 -1.29 2.75 5.77
C LEU A 78 0.09 2.88 6.40
N ASP A 79 1.13 2.44 5.71
CA ASP A 79 2.49 2.35 6.23
C ASP A 79 3.41 3.33 5.48
N ILE A 80 4.32 3.96 6.22
CA ILE A 80 5.53 4.61 5.68
C ILE A 80 6.62 3.55 5.59
N GLU A 81 6.89 2.87 6.71
CA GLU A 81 7.71 1.66 6.75
C GLU A 81 6.83 0.42 6.98
N PRO A 82 7.26 -0.77 6.56
CA PRO A 82 6.46 -1.98 6.72
C PRO A 82 5.94 -2.18 8.15
N GLY A 83 4.62 -2.23 8.31
CA GLY A 83 3.93 -2.50 9.58
C GLY A 83 3.86 -1.32 10.56
N ASP A 84 4.32 -0.12 10.22
CA ASP A 84 4.34 1.01 11.16
C ASP A 84 3.00 1.75 11.30
N ARG A 85 2.09 1.59 10.35
CA ARG A 85 0.78 2.27 10.31
C ARG A 85 0.87 3.79 10.51
N GLN A 86 1.94 4.41 10.00
CA GLN A 86 2.22 5.83 10.19
C GLN A 86 1.74 6.72 9.04
N ALA A 87 1.38 6.15 7.88
CA ALA A 87 0.88 6.93 6.77
C ALA A 87 -0.53 7.48 7.07
N ASP A 88 -0.66 8.79 7.05
CA ASP A 88 -1.94 9.49 7.28
C ASP A 88 -2.84 9.49 6.04
N CYS A 89 -2.34 9.02 4.90
CA CYS A 89 -3.03 9.06 3.61
C CYS A 89 -4.26 8.15 3.55
N GLY A 90 -4.12 6.86 3.90
CA GLY A 90 -5.19 5.87 3.85
C GLY A 90 -5.79 5.62 2.45
N GLY A 91 -5.15 6.09 1.38
CA GLY A 91 -5.61 5.94 0.00
C GLY A 91 -5.50 4.50 -0.50
N LEU A 92 -6.31 4.15 -1.51
CA LEU A 92 -6.14 2.89 -2.25
C LEU A 92 -4.83 2.94 -3.05
N MET A 93 -4.14 1.80 -3.11
CA MET A 93 -2.89 1.65 -3.86
C MET A 93 -3.07 0.61 -4.96
N ASP A 94 -2.89 1.04 -6.21
CA ASP A 94 -2.96 0.13 -7.36
C ASP A 94 -1.67 -0.67 -7.52
N PRO A 95 -1.78 -1.97 -7.83
CA PRO A 95 -0.63 -2.76 -8.21
C PRO A 95 -0.18 -2.34 -9.62
N VAL A 96 1.05 -1.83 -9.75
CA VAL A 96 1.57 -1.25 -10.99
C VAL A 96 2.67 -2.08 -11.63
N ALA A 97 3.44 -2.83 -10.84
CA ALA A 97 4.51 -3.69 -11.33
C ALA A 97 4.76 -4.87 -10.40
N VAL A 98 5.46 -5.86 -10.92
CA VAL A 98 6.01 -6.99 -10.16
C VAL A 98 7.52 -6.97 -10.33
N TRP A 99 8.26 -7.22 -9.26
CA TRP A 99 9.71 -7.29 -9.31
C TRP A 99 10.26 -8.37 -8.38
N VAL A 100 11.53 -8.71 -8.58
CA VAL A 100 12.24 -9.68 -7.73
C VAL A 100 13.27 -8.92 -6.90
N ARG A 101 13.18 -9.03 -5.59
CA ARG A 101 14.14 -8.47 -4.64
C ARG A 101 15.47 -9.22 -4.71
N SER A 102 16.55 -8.63 -4.20
CA SER A 102 17.91 -9.18 -4.24
C SER A 102 18.05 -10.62 -3.68
N LYS A 103 17.15 -11.03 -2.79
CA LYS A 103 17.11 -12.39 -2.21
C LYS A 103 16.21 -13.37 -2.98
N GLY A 104 15.74 -13.02 -4.16
CA GLY A 104 14.84 -13.85 -4.96
C GLY A 104 13.38 -13.80 -4.54
N GLU A 105 13.00 -12.94 -3.59
CA GLU A 105 11.63 -12.78 -3.12
C GLU A 105 10.83 -11.93 -4.10
N TRP A 106 9.66 -12.44 -4.52
CA TRP A 106 8.75 -11.71 -5.40
C TRP A 106 7.95 -10.65 -4.63
N ALA A 107 7.82 -9.48 -5.23
CA ALA A 107 7.09 -8.36 -4.66
C ALA A 107 6.21 -7.67 -5.69
N VAL A 108 5.07 -7.15 -5.22
CA VAL A 108 4.18 -6.27 -6.00
C VAL A 108 4.47 -4.84 -5.61
N ILE A 109 4.74 -4.00 -6.61
CA ILE A 109 4.87 -2.54 -6.43
C ILE A 109 3.48 -1.93 -6.53
N HIS A 110 3.14 -1.11 -5.57
CA HIS A 110 1.87 -0.40 -5.48
C HIS A 110 2.08 1.10 -5.59
N ARG A 111 1.16 1.79 -6.27
CA ARG A 111 1.12 3.25 -6.35
C ARG A 111 -0.17 3.77 -5.72
N CYS A 112 -0.05 4.70 -4.79
CA CYS A 112 -1.21 5.31 -4.15
C CYS A 112 -1.98 6.20 -5.12
N ARG A 113 -3.30 5.99 -5.22
CA ARG A 113 -4.20 6.83 -6.06
C ARG A 113 -4.30 8.25 -5.57
N ARG A 114 -4.06 8.48 -4.26
CA ARG A 114 -4.29 9.77 -3.60
C ARG A 114 -3.05 10.65 -3.59
N CYS A 115 -1.91 10.12 -3.16
CA CYS A 115 -0.67 10.89 -2.99
C CYS A 115 0.43 10.51 -3.99
N GLY A 116 0.25 9.45 -4.79
CA GLY A 116 1.23 8.98 -5.77
C GLY A 116 2.38 8.17 -5.20
N GLU A 117 2.49 8.04 -3.88
CA GLU A 117 3.56 7.31 -3.19
C GLU A 117 3.63 5.86 -3.63
N LEU A 118 4.85 5.34 -3.74
CA LEU A 118 5.13 3.95 -4.10
C LEU A 118 5.48 3.13 -2.85
N SER A 119 4.94 1.92 -2.77
CA SER A 119 5.35 0.93 -1.79
C SER A 119 5.42 -0.46 -2.39
N SER A 120 6.08 -1.40 -1.73
CA SER A 120 6.14 -2.78 -2.19
C SER A 120 5.71 -3.75 -1.10
N ASN A 121 4.89 -4.73 -1.48
CA ASN A 121 4.48 -5.84 -0.62
C ASN A 121 4.98 -7.17 -1.21
N CYS A 122 5.40 -8.11 -0.35
CA CYS A 122 5.76 -9.44 -0.79
C CYS A 122 4.55 -10.14 -1.41
N VAL A 123 4.77 -10.90 -2.46
CA VAL A 123 3.75 -11.78 -3.05
C VAL A 123 3.39 -12.84 -2.00
N ALA A 124 2.10 -13.03 -1.76
CA ALA A 124 1.59 -14.03 -0.84
C ALA A 124 1.20 -15.31 -1.59
N ALA A 125 1.20 -16.44 -0.86
CA ALA A 125 0.96 -17.77 -1.45
C ALA A 125 -0.43 -17.91 -2.11
N ASP A 126 -1.41 -17.14 -1.66
CA ASP A 126 -2.79 -17.16 -2.16
C ASP A 126 -3.11 -16.01 -3.14
N ASP A 127 -2.10 -15.23 -3.55
CA ASP A 127 -2.29 -14.17 -4.53
C ASP A 127 -2.68 -14.74 -5.90
N ASN A 128 -3.61 -14.06 -6.57
CA ASN A 128 -4.13 -14.46 -7.88
C ASN A 128 -3.01 -14.44 -8.94
N PRO A 129 -2.56 -15.63 -9.43
CA PRO A 129 -1.43 -15.72 -10.34
C PRO A 129 -1.73 -15.09 -11.70
N MET A 130 -2.98 -15.14 -12.17
CA MET A 130 -3.35 -14.52 -13.44
C MET A 130 -3.27 -13.00 -13.37
N LYS A 131 -3.61 -12.44 -12.19
CA LYS A 131 -3.52 -11.01 -11.96
C LYS A 131 -2.06 -10.56 -11.86
N LEU A 132 -1.22 -11.31 -11.14
CA LEU A 132 0.22 -11.08 -11.08
C LEU A 132 0.85 -11.13 -12.48
N MET A 133 0.53 -12.17 -13.27
CA MET A 133 1.02 -12.31 -14.63
C MET A 133 0.59 -11.13 -15.50
N SER A 134 -0.68 -10.72 -15.43
CA SER A 134 -1.18 -9.59 -16.22
C SER A 134 -0.45 -8.28 -15.93
N ILE A 135 -0.02 -8.08 -14.67
CA ILE A 135 0.76 -6.90 -14.27
C ILE A 135 2.20 -7.01 -14.76
N ALA A 136 2.81 -8.19 -14.60
CA ALA A 136 4.18 -8.44 -15.02
C ALA A 136 4.36 -8.32 -16.56
N MET A 137 3.35 -8.74 -17.31
CA MET A 137 3.36 -8.70 -18.78
C MET A 137 2.96 -7.34 -19.38
N LYS A 138 2.41 -6.44 -18.58
CA LYS A 138 1.92 -5.14 -19.06
C LYS A 138 2.97 -4.31 -19.79
N PRO A 139 4.23 -4.20 -19.34
CA PRO A 139 5.26 -3.46 -20.06
C PRO A 139 5.60 -4.06 -21.43
N LEU A 140 5.41 -5.36 -21.63
CA LEU A 140 5.66 -6.03 -22.91
C LEU A 140 4.55 -5.73 -23.93
N GLY A 141 3.30 -5.58 -23.46
CA GLY A 141 2.19 -5.22 -24.33
C GLY A 141 2.03 -3.72 -24.59
N LEU A 142 2.52 -2.90 -23.65
CA LEU A 142 2.44 -1.44 -23.69
C LEU A 142 3.77 -0.88 -23.13
N PRO A 143 4.85 -0.91 -23.94
CA PRO A 143 6.13 -0.37 -23.48
C PRO A 143 6.00 1.11 -23.13
N PRO A 144 6.71 1.60 -22.11
CA PRO A 144 6.63 2.99 -21.64
C PRO A 144 7.32 3.99 -22.56
N PHE A 145 7.79 3.55 -23.70
CA PHE A 145 8.48 4.35 -24.72
C PHE A 145 8.02 3.94 -26.12
N PRO A 146 8.13 4.81 -27.12
CA PRO A 146 7.85 4.48 -28.52
C PRO A 146 8.73 3.32 -29.01
N LEU A 147 8.11 2.34 -29.68
CA LEU A 147 8.84 1.15 -30.17
C LEU A 147 9.94 1.52 -31.18
N GLU A 148 9.75 2.62 -31.90
CA GLU A 148 10.70 3.17 -32.88
C GLU A 148 12.04 3.56 -32.22
N ARG A 149 12.05 3.77 -30.90
CA ARG A 149 13.25 4.14 -30.13
C ARG A 149 13.95 2.94 -29.47
N ILE A 150 13.55 1.71 -29.78
CA ILE A 150 14.20 0.50 -29.22
C ILE A 150 15.67 0.43 -29.65
N GLU A 151 15.98 0.80 -30.89
CA GLU A 151 17.38 0.82 -31.41
C GLU A 151 18.25 1.75 -30.56
N GLU A 152 17.80 2.98 -30.30
CA GLU A 152 18.51 3.93 -29.44
C GLU A 152 18.79 3.35 -28.03
N MET A 153 17.82 2.65 -27.47
CA MET A 153 17.96 2.02 -26.15
C MET A 153 18.97 0.87 -26.20
N THR A 154 19.00 0.12 -27.30
CA THR A 154 19.96 -0.95 -27.50
C THR A 154 21.39 -0.38 -27.62
N ASP A 155 21.58 0.73 -28.34
CA ASP A 155 22.84 1.42 -28.49
C ASP A 155 23.36 1.99 -27.17
N LEU A 156 22.45 2.57 -26.34
CA LEU A 156 22.78 3.02 -24.99
C LEU A 156 23.24 1.86 -24.09
N MET A 157 22.61 0.72 -24.18
CA MET A 157 22.96 -0.48 -23.39
C MET A 157 24.27 -1.09 -23.87
N ALA A 158 24.60 -0.99 -25.17
CA ALA A 158 25.89 -1.42 -25.74
C ALA A 158 27.03 -0.47 -25.39
N GLY A 159 26.77 0.69 -24.79
CA GLY A 159 27.77 1.71 -24.48
C GLY A 159 28.16 2.59 -25.67
N GLU A 160 27.44 2.51 -26.77
CA GLU A 160 27.68 3.27 -28.00
C GLU A 160 26.82 4.54 -28.10
N GLY A 161 25.78 4.67 -27.21
CA GLY A 161 24.90 5.83 -27.18
C GLY A 161 25.48 7.03 -26.44
N ARG A 162 25.57 8.20 -27.11
CA ARG A 162 25.77 9.49 -26.43
C ARG A 162 24.40 10.05 -26.02
N MET A 163 24.25 10.41 -24.74
CA MET A 163 23.16 11.29 -24.35
C MET A 163 23.54 12.71 -24.70
N GLU A 164 22.87 13.29 -25.68
CA GLU A 164 22.89 14.73 -25.96
C GLU A 164 21.84 15.46 -25.09
#